data_0aed4830639f390e14dac6b3b0108919
#
_entry.id   0aed4830639f390e14dac6b3b0108919
#
_cell.length_a   1.000
_cell.length_b   1.000
_cell.length_c   1.000
_cell.angle_alpha   90.00
_cell.angle_beta   90.00
_cell.angle_gamma   90.00
#
_symmetry.space_group_name_H-M   'P 1'
#
loop_
_entity.id
_entity.type
_entity.pdbx_description
1 polymer ?
#
loop_
_entity_poly.entity_id
_entity_poly.type
_entity_poly.pdbx_seq_one_letter_code
_entity_poly.pdbx_strand_id
1 'polypeptide(L)'
;MRLSDAEILDYINEDLPYFDLTTSLQNIDKNASLEIYSRDEICVSCVDVAASIARLLDCKSEIFVKNSQICKAGDVIIKIYGGYEDVHKAWKLAQVALEYASAIATYTNKMVKAAKSVNEKCEVLATRKSFPFAKKFCVKAVLEGGGGMHRLGLSDSVLFFKNHIKAYASFDKFLSHLPEFKAKMVERKICVEAENLDEAGKLLKAKCDVVQCDKFSPELIKNILTLRDEISPNTMILAAGGVNLSNAKDYANADAIVTSAMYSKGVADISARLEIL
;
A
#
# COMPACT_ATOMS: atom_id res chain seq x y z
N MET A 1 -8.51 2.63 7.09
CA MET A 1 -8.46 4.06 6.64
C MET A 1 -9.69 4.31 5.78
N ARG A 2 -10.39 5.47 5.94
CA ARG A 2 -11.63 5.77 5.20
C ARG A 2 -11.40 7.01 4.33
N LEU A 3 -11.85 6.99 3.07
CA LEU A 3 -11.99 8.19 2.25
C LEU A 3 -13.30 8.89 2.62
N SER A 4 -13.28 10.21 2.69
CA SER A 4 -14.47 11.03 2.92
C SER A 4 -15.27 11.21 1.64
N ASP A 5 -16.54 11.57 1.76
CA ASP A 5 -17.38 11.88 0.60
C ASP A 5 -16.80 13.05 -0.22
N ALA A 6 -16.17 14.03 0.42
CA ALA A 6 -15.50 15.13 -0.29
C ALA A 6 -14.35 14.64 -1.18
N GLU A 7 -13.48 13.76 -0.66
CA GLU A 7 -12.39 13.17 -1.46
C GLU A 7 -12.90 12.32 -2.62
N ILE A 8 -14.04 11.66 -2.44
CA ILE A 8 -14.67 10.85 -3.50
C ILE A 8 -15.35 11.75 -4.53
N LEU A 9 -15.98 12.86 -4.10
CA LEU A 9 -16.55 13.85 -5.02
C LEU A 9 -15.48 14.54 -5.86
N ASP A 10 -14.30 14.83 -5.28
CA ASP A 10 -13.17 15.37 -6.04
C ASP A 10 -12.78 14.41 -7.18
N TYR A 11 -12.70 13.10 -6.89
CA TYR A 11 -12.44 12.07 -7.90
C TYR A 11 -13.56 11.97 -8.95
N ILE A 12 -14.83 12.02 -8.54
CA ILE A 12 -15.98 12.02 -9.48
C ILE A 12 -15.91 13.24 -10.41
N ASN A 13 -15.61 14.41 -9.85
CA ASN A 13 -15.56 15.67 -10.62
C ASN A 13 -14.39 15.75 -11.61
N GLU A 14 -13.31 14.97 -11.44
CA GLU A 14 -12.23 14.87 -12.43
C GLU A 14 -12.72 14.30 -13.77
N ASP A 15 -13.65 13.33 -13.74
CA ASP A 15 -14.16 12.63 -14.94
C ASP A 15 -15.57 13.12 -15.34
N LEU A 16 -16.38 13.54 -14.39
CA LEU A 16 -17.76 13.98 -14.58
C LEU A 16 -17.96 15.43 -14.05
N PRO A 17 -17.29 16.45 -14.67
CA PRO A 17 -17.41 17.83 -14.19
C PRO A 17 -18.77 18.46 -14.48
N TYR A 18 -19.55 17.93 -15.41
CA TYR A 18 -20.87 18.43 -15.79
C TYR A 18 -21.90 17.29 -15.94
N PHE A 19 -21.90 16.58 -17.06
CA PHE A 19 -22.83 15.49 -17.37
C PHE A 19 -22.24 14.50 -18.37
N ASP A 20 -22.78 13.28 -18.42
CA ASP A 20 -22.39 12.27 -19.42
C ASP A 20 -23.08 12.60 -20.76
N LEU A 21 -22.29 13.04 -21.76
CA LEU A 21 -22.76 13.37 -23.07
C LEU A 21 -23.45 12.18 -23.78
N THR A 22 -22.92 10.97 -23.60
CA THR A 22 -23.42 9.77 -24.30
C THR A 22 -24.83 9.41 -23.84
N THR A 23 -25.02 9.28 -22.52
CA THR A 23 -26.35 8.90 -21.97
C THR A 23 -27.36 10.02 -22.12
N SER A 24 -26.92 11.29 -22.05
CA SER A 24 -27.77 12.45 -22.33
C SER A 24 -28.30 12.48 -23.76
N LEU A 25 -27.50 12.06 -24.74
CA LEU A 25 -27.95 11.93 -26.15
C LEU A 25 -28.96 10.81 -26.35
N GLN A 26 -28.84 9.74 -25.57
CA GLN A 26 -29.75 8.58 -25.68
C GLN A 26 -31.12 8.87 -25.10
N ASN A 27 -31.22 9.72 -24.08
CA ASN A 27 -32.45 10.11 -23.38
C ASN A 27 -33.34 8.90 -22.99
N ILE A 28 -32.72 7.92 -22.33
CA ILE A 28 -33.36 6.68 -21.92
C ILE A 28 -33.90 6.80 -20.50
N ASP A 29 -35.20 6.74 -20.34
CA ASP A 29 -35.88 6.71 -19.03
C ASP A 29 -36.19 5.24 -18.66
N LYS A 30 -35.16 4.53 -18.16
CA LYS A 30 -35.22 3.16 -17.67
C LYS A 30 -34.35 2.99 -16.44
N ASN A 31 -34.64 1.93 -15.67
CA ASN A 31 -33.73 1.47 -14.64
C ASN A 31 -32.72 0.48 -15.22
N ALA A 32 -31.55 0.42 -14.61
CA ALA A 32 -30.49 -0.53 -14.96
C ALA A 32 -29.85 -1.12 -13.71
N SER A 33 -29.18 -2.24 -13.90
CA SER A 33 -28.27 -2.83 -12.93
C SER A 33 -26.92 -3.09 -13.57
N LEU A 34 -25.86 -2.90 -12.81
CA LEU A 34 -24.47 -3.12 -13.22
C LEU A 34 -23.81 -4.05 -12.23
N GLU A 35 -23.33 -5.20 -12.70
CA GLU A 35 -22.48 -6.08 -11.92
C GLU A 35 -21.02 -5.81 -12.27
N ILE A 36 -20.17 -5.54 -11.25
CA ILE A 36 -18.72 -5.47 -11.38
C ILE A 36 -18.14 -6.76 -10.81
N TYR A 37 -17.39 -7.50 -11.61
CA TYR A 37 -16.87 -8.84 -11.29
C TYR A 37 -15.39 -8.98 -11.65
N SER A 38 -14.70 -9.89 -10.97
CA SER A 38 -13.29 -10.19 -11.24
C SER A 38 -13.14 -11.20 -12.37
N ARG A 39 -12.07 -11.06 -13.18
CA ARG A 39 -11.63 -12.08 -14.13
C ARG A 39 -10.49 -12.93 -13.62
N ASP A 40 -9.85 -12.49 -12.54
CA ASP A 40 -8.73 -13.16 -11.88
C ASP A 40 -9.01 -13.39 -10.40
N GLU A 41 -8.12 -14.18 -9.75
CA GLU A 41 -8.09 -14.25 -8.29
C GLU A 41 -7.40 -13.00 -7.72
N ILE A 42 -8.15 -12.19 -6.99
CA ILE A 42 -7.69 -10.92 -6.42
C ILE A 42 -8.03 -10.80 -4.93
N CYS A 43 -7.27 -9.99 -4.21
CA CYS A 43 -7.65 -9.46 -2.91
C CYS A 43 -8.41 -8.15 -3.11
N VAL A 44 -9.71 -8.14 -2.79
CA VAL A 44 -10.57 -6.98 -3.03
C VAL A 44 -10.20 -5.83 -2.12
N SER A 45 -10.14 -4.63 -2.69
CA SER A 45 -9.89 -3.40 -1.95
C SER A 45 -10.77 -2.26 -2.48
N CYS A 46 -11.13 -1.34 -1.59
CA CYS A 46 -11.92 -0.15 -1.89
C CYS A 46 -13.33 -0.42 -2.42
N VAL A 47 -13.96 -1.57 -2.08
CA VAL A 47 -15.36 -1.80 -2.45
C VAL A 47 -16.30 -0.82 -1.76
N ASP A 48 -15.97 -0.34 -0.57
CA ASP A 48 -16.66 0.73 0.13
C ASP A 48 -16.58 2.08 -0.60
N VAL A 49 -15.46 2.33 -1.31
CA VAL A 49 -15.32 3.51 -2.19
C VAL A 49 -16.22 3.37 -3.40
N ALA A 50 -16.24 2.20 -4.06
CA ALA A 50 -17.15 1.93 -5.18
C ALA A 50 -18.63 2.08 -4.78
N ALA A 51 -19.02 1.60 -3.60
CA ALA A 51 -20.36 1.80 -3.05
C ALA A 51 -20.67 3.27 -2.74
N SER A 52 -19.67 4.03 -2.28
CA SER A 52 -19.84 5.47 -2.02
C SER A 52 -19.97 6.27 -3.32
N ILE A 53 -19.22 5.90 -4.38
CA ILE A 53 -19.39 6.48 -5.73
C ILE A 53 -20.83 6.24 -6.24
N ALA A 54 -21.31 5.01 -6.15
CA ALA A 54 -22.69 4.69 -6.54
C ALA A 54 -23.71 5.55 -5.78
N ARG A 55 -23.59 5.65 -4.47
CA ARG A 55 -24.49 6.46 -3.62
C ARG A 55 -24.44 7.95 -3.95
N LEU A 56 -23.25 8.51 -4.20
CA LEU A 56 -23.06 9.93 -4.54
C LEU A 56 -23.59 10.28 -5.94
N LEU A 57 -23.84 9.26 -6.76
CA LEU A 57 -24.47 9.36 -8.08
C LEU A 57 -25.90 8.80 -8.09
N ASP A 58 -26.60 8.89 -6.95
CA ASP A 58 -28.00 8.51 -6.76
C ASP A 58 -28.34 7.03 -7.05
N CYS A 59 -27.33 6.15 -7.02
CA CYS A 59 -27.49 4.72 -7.18
C CYS A 59 -27.50 4.00 -5.82
N LYS A 60 -28.17 2.84 -5.79
CA LYS A 60 -28.07 1.85 -4.71
C LYS A 60 -27.00 0.81 -5.05
N SER A 61 -26.42 0.17 -4.05
CA SER A 61 -25.44 -0.90 -4.28
C SER A 61 -25.58 -2.05 -3.29
N GLU A 62 -25.18 -3.24 -3.73
CA GLU A 62 -25.08 -4.46 -2.93
C GLU A 62 -23.66 -5.02 -3.06
N ILE A 63 -22.98 -5.25 -1.92
CA ILE A 63 -21.60 -5.73 -1.84
C ILE A 63 -21.63 -7.24 -1.59
N PHE A 64 -21.03 -8.03 -2.49
CA PHE A 64 -20.90 -9.48 -2.38
C PHE A 64 -19.54 -9.90 -1.81
N VAL A 65 -18.48 -9.18 -2.14
CA VAL A 65 -17.11 -9.43 -1.62
C VAL A 65 -16.61 -8.21 -0.89
N LYS A 66 -16.26 -8.37 0.39
CA LYS A 66 -15.77 -7.27 1.24
C LYS A 66 -14.29 -6.99 1.00
N ASN A 67 -13.83 -5.80 1.43
CA ASN A 67 -12.41 -5.47 1.47
C ASN A 67 -11.61 -6.54 2.22
N SER A 68 -10.38 -6.80 1.77
CA SER A 68 -9.46 -7.81 2.29
C SER A 68 -9.85 -9.28 2.02
N GLN A 69 -10.98 -9.54 1.40
CA GLN A 69 -11.36 -10.89 1.00
C GLN A 69 -10.78 -11.27 -0.37
N ILE A 70 -10.51 -12.56 -0.53
CA ILE A 70 -10.11 -13.12 -1.83
C ILE A 70 -11.37 -13.34 -2.66
N CYS A 71 -11.37 -12.79 -3.86
CA CYS A 71 -12.38 -12.94 -4.89
C CYS A 71 -11.81 -13.81 -6.00
N LYS A 72 -12.54 -14.80 -6.46
CA LYS A 72 -12.12 -15.68 -7.55
C LYS A 72 -12.56 -15.12 -8.90
N ALA A 73 -12.00 -15.65 -9.97
CA ALA A 73 -12.45 -15.35 -11.32
C ALA A 73 -13.94 -15.71 -11.48
N GLY A 74 -14.74 -14.76 -11.98
CA GLY A 74 -16.18 -14.88 -12.17
C GLY A 74 -17.03 -14.38 -11.00
N ASP A 75 -16.46 -14.19 -9.81
CA ASP A 75 -17.21 -13.70 -8.65
C ASP A 75 -17.61 -12.22 -8.84
N VAL A 76 -18.87 -11.90 -8.56
CA VAL A 76 -19.38 -10.53 -8.50
C VAL A 76 -18.88 -9.87 -7.22
N ILE A 77 -18.27 -8.70 -7.36
CA ILE A 77 -17.74 -7.91 -6.23
C ILE A 77 -18.82 -7.01 -5.66
N ILE A 78 -19.50 -6.26 -6.54
CA ILE A 78 -20.55 -5.30 -6.20
C ILE A 78 -21.56 -5.23 -7.35
N LYS A 79 -22.83 -5.04 -7.01
CA LYS A 79 -23.90 -4.73 -7.95
C LYS A 79 -24.46 -3.34 -7.64
N ILE A 80 -24.65 -2.53 -8.68
CA ILE A 80 -25.12 -1.14 -8.62
C ILE A 80 -26.46 -1.06 -9.34
N TYR A 81 -27.43 -0.35 -8.77
CA TYR A 81 -28.79 -0.21 -9.28
C TYR A 81 -29.20 1.26 -9.30
N GLY A 82 -29.86 1.70 -10.35
CA GLY A 82 -30.38 3.06 -10.45
C GLY A 82 -30.97 3.37 -11.79
N GLY A 83 -31.17 4.66 -12.06
CA GLY A 83 -31.50 5.14 -13.39
C GLY A 83 -30.36 4.79 -14.37
N TYR A 84 -30.72 4.52 -15.63
CA TYR A 84 -29.78 4.12 -16.68
C TYR A 84 -28.56 5.07 -16.76
N GLU A 85 -28.82 6.37 -16.79
CA GLU A 85 -27.79 7.40 -16.86
C GLU A 85 -26.87 7.38 -15.61
N ASP A 86 -27.46 7.27 -14.41
CA ASP A 86 -26.69 7.32 -13.15
C ASP A 86 -25.82 6.06 -12.97
N VAL A 87 -26.33 4.89 -13.38
CA VAL A 87 -25.55 3.64 -13.38
C VAL A 87 -24.37 3.75 -14.35
N HIS A 88 -24.54 4.37 -15.53
CA HIS A 88 -23.45 4.61 -16.47
C HIS A 88 -22.39 5.57 -15.91
N LYS A 89 -22.79 6.67 -15.26
CA LYS A 89 -21.88 7.60 -14.58
C LYS A 89 -21.05 6.89 -13.51
N ALA A 90 -21.69 6.01 -12.71
CA ALA A 90 -21.02 5.27 -11.65
C ALA A 90 -20.06 4.18 -12.16
N TRP A 91 -20.32 3.62 -13.32
CA TRP A 91 -19.66 2.42 -13.84
C TRP A 91 -18.14 2.52 -13.84
N LYS A 92 -17.57 3.36 -14.68
CA LYS A 92 -16.10 3.41 -14.87
C LYS A 92 -15.39 3.94 -13.64
N LEU A 93 -15.95 4.91 -12.95
CA LEU A 93 -15.41 5.46 -11.70
C LEU A 93 -15.27 4.37 -10.63
N ALA A 94 -16.32 3.57 -10.41
CA ALA A 94 -16.30 2.48 -9.43
C ALA A 94 -15.35 1.35 -9.86
N GLN A 95 -15.39 0.95 -11.14
CA GLN A 95 -14.53 -0.10 -11.68
C GLN A 95 -13.05 0.25 -11.59
N VAL A 96 -12.64 1.45 -12.01
CA VAL A 96 -11.24 1.91 -11.99
C VAL A 96 -10.73 1.99 -10.54
N ALA A 97 -11.54 2.49 -9.61
CA ALA A 97 -11.16 2.48 -8.20
C ALA A 97 -10.90 1.06 -7.68
N LEU A 98 -11.75 0.09 -8.03
CA LEU A 98 -11.56 -1.33 -7.68
C LEU A 98 -10.32 -1.93 -8.35
N GLU A 99 -10.08 -1.66 -9.64
CA GLU A 99 -8.96 -2.18 -10.41
C GLU A 99 -7.60 -1.79 -9.79
N TYR A 100 -7.38 -0.49 -9.54
CA TYR A 100 -6.14 0.01 -8.97
C TYR A 100 -5.94 -0.43 -7.51
N ALA A 101 -6.98 -0.31 -6.69
CA ALA A 101 -6.87 -0.68 -5.28
C ALA A 101 -6.64 -2.18 -5.10
N SER A 102 -7.40 -3.01 -5.83
CA SER A 102 -7.28 -4.47 -5.71
C SER A 102 -5.97 -4.99 -6.29
N ALA A 103 -5.38 -4.33 -7.29
CA ALA A 103 -4.02 -4.67 -7.76
C ALA A 103 -2.98 -4.48 -6.66
N ILE A 104 -3.01 -3.32 -5.97
CA ILE A 104 -2.11 -3.03 -4.84
C ILE A 104 -2.34 -4.04 -3.71
N ALA A 105 -3.61 -4.28 -3.33
CA ALA A 105 -3.96 -5.19 -2.24
C ALA A 105 -3.55 -6.64 -2.57
N THR A 106 -3.79 -7.11 -3.80
CA THR A 106 -3.43 -8.44 -4.26
C THR A 106 -1.92 -8.67 -4.21
N TYR A 107 -1.15 -7.72 -4.74
CA TYR A 107 0.30 -7.83 -4.71
C TYR A 107 0.84 -7.81 -3.27
N THR A 108 0.32 -6.93 -2.43
CA THR A 108 0.68 -6.85 -1.02
C THR A 108 0.34 -8.15 -0.30
N ASN A 109 -0.86 -8.72 -0.51
CA ASN A 109 -1.28 -9.98 0.09
C ASN A 109 -0.38 -11.16 -0.30
N LYS A 110 -0.01 -11.24 -1.58
CA LYS A 110 0.94 -12.26 -2.05
C LYS A 110 2.32 -12.10 -1.40
N MET A 111 2.82 -10.87 -1.24
CA MET A 111 4.09 -10.62 -0.54
C MET A 111 4.01 -10.98 0.94
N VAL A 112 2.94 -10.60 1.63
CA VAL A 112 2.73 -10.95 3.04
C VAL A 112 2.69 -12.46 3.23
N LYS A 113 1.95 -13.19 2.41
CA LYS A 113 1.91 -14.66 2.44
C LYS A 113 3.28 -15.27 2.17
N ALA A 114 4.03 -14.73 1.19
CA ALA A 114 5.38 -15.21 0.88
C ALA A 114 6.35 -14.98 2.05
N ALA A 115 6.37 -13.81 2.65
CA ALA A 115 7.24 -13.51 3.80
C ALA A 115 6.85 -14.35 5.02
N LYS A 116 5.58 -14.39 5.38
CA LYS A 116 5.09 -15.13 6.57
C LYS A 116 5.18 -16.65 6.42
N SER A 117 5.32 -17.19 5.21
CA SER A 117 5.61 -18.61 5.00
C SER A 117 7.02 -19.02 5.45
N VAL A 118 7.93 -18.05 5.62
CA VAL A 118 9.31 -18.27 6.10
C VAL A 118 9.45 -17.81 7.55
N ASN A 119 8.93 -16.62 7.87
CA ASN A 119 8.97 -16.02 9.19
C ASN A 119 7.64 -15.32 9.48
N GLU A 120 6.84 -15.89 10.36
CA GLU A 120 5.51 -15.36 10.72
C GLU A 120 5.56 -13.92 11.27
N LYS A 121 6.69 -13.54 11.87
CA LYS A 121 6.91 -12.21 12.46
C LYS A 121 7.35 -11.16 11.43
N CYS A 122 7.77 -11.57 10.23
CA CYS A 122 8.24 -10.63 9.21
C CYS A 122 7.07 -9.81 8.67
N GLU A 123 7.17 -8.48 8.79
CA GLU A 123 6.17 -7.55 8.26
C GLU A 123 6.54 -7.06 6.86
N VAL A 124 5.53 -6.80 6.02
CA VAL A 124 5.71 -6.17 4.70
C VAL A 124 5.23 -4.74 4.78
N LEU A 125 6.16 -3.80 4.68
CA LEU A 125 5.93 -2.38 4.87
C LEU A 125 6.09 -1.63 3.54
N ALA A 126 5.05 -0.91 3.14
CA ALA A 126 5.10 -0.07 1.96
C ALA A 126 5.80 1.27 2.23
N THR A 127 6.55 1.74 1.24
CA THR A 127 7.20 3.06 1.28
C THR A 127 6.20 4.19 1.00
N ARG A 128 6.66 5.46 1.13
CA ARG A 128 5.90 6.65 0.72
C ARG A 128 5.87 6.90 -0.81
N LYS A 129 6.46 6.01 -1.62
CA LYS A 129 6.52 6.13 -3.09
C LYS A 129 5.22 5.65 -3.75
N SER A 130 4.07 6.04 -3.18
CA SER A 130 2.74 5.82 -3.75
C SER A 130 2.46 6.77 -4.92
N PHE A 131 1.35 6.59 -5.62
CA PHE A 131 0.92 7.52 -6.64
C PHE A 131 0.76 8.93 -6.05
N PRO A 132 1.24 9.97 -6.75
CA PRO A 132 0.96 11.36 -6.38
C PRO A 132 -0.55 11.60 -6.23
N PHE A 133 -0.93 12.43 -5.28
CA PHE A 133 -2.31 12.80 -4.95
C PHE A 133 -3.22 11.67 -4.46
N ALA A 134 -2.92 10.40 -4.74
CA ALA A 134 -3.69 9.22 -4.35
C ALA A 134 -3.15 8.49 -3.09
N LYS A 135 -2.38 9.16 -2.24
CA LYS A 135 -1.70 8.53 -1.10
C LYS A 135 -2.64 7.77 -0.16
N LYS A 136 -3.74 8.41 0.25
CA LYS A 136 -4.70 7.83 1.20
C LYS A 136 -5.36 6.57 0.63
N PHE A 137 -5.68 6.61 -0.65
CA PHE A 137 -6.20 5.48 -1.42
C PHE A 137 -5.18 4.31 -1.49
N CYS A 138 -3.93 4.60 -1.85
CA CYS A 138 -2.86 3.59 -1.90
C CYS A 138 -2.57 2.96 -0.53
N VAL A 139 -2.54 3.77 0.54
CA VAL A 139 -2.35 3.28 1.91
C VAL A 139 -3.48 2.35 2.33
N LYS A 140 -4.74 2.73 2.03
CA LYS A 140 -5.90 1.88 2.28
C LYS A 140 -5.74 0.51 1.61
N ALA A 141 -5.37 0.49 0.34
CA ALA A 141 -5.16 -0.73 -0.42
C ALA A 141 -4.04 -1.63 0.13
N VAL A 142 -2.92 -1.04 0.58
CA VAL A 142 -1.83 -1.78 1.25
C VAL A 142 -2.31 -2.44 2.54
N LEU A 143 -3.04 -1.68 3.39
CA LEU A 143 -3.57 -2.20 4.65
C LEU A 143 -4.59 -3.31 4.42
N GLU A 144 -5.45 -3.18 3.42
CA GLU A 144 -6.44 -4.20 3.05
C GLU A 144 -5.79 -5.45 2.44
N GLY A 145 -4.62 -5.32 1.82
CA GLY A 145 -3.77 -6.44 1.42
C GLY A 145 -3.04 -7.14 2.57
N GLY A 146 -3.16 -6.64 3.81
CA GLY A 146 -2.51 -7.18 5.00
C GLY A 146 -1.08 -6.68 5.24
N GLY A 147 -0.60 -5.72 4.45
CA GLY A 147 0.69 -5.04 4.68
C GLY A 147 0.56 -3.87 5.66
N GLY A 148 1.70 -3.28 5.97
CA GLY A 148 1.80 -2.07 6.79
C GLY A 148 2.48 -0.92 6.05
N MET A 149 2.63 0.21 6.74
CA MET A 149 3.38 1.35 6.22
C MET A 149 4.69 1.52 6.98
N HIS A 150 5.79 1.69 6.26
CA HIS A 150 7.07 2.04 6.90
C HIS A 150 6.96 3.39 7.63
N ARG A 151 6.41 4.40 6.95
CA ARG A 151 5.94 5.65 7.54
C ARG A 151 4.88 6.31 6.64
N LEU A 152 3.88 6.91 7.26
CA LEU A 152 2.80 7.59 6.54
C LEU A 152 3.24 8.93 5.94
N GLY A 153 4.16 9.64 6.60
CA GLY A 153 4.62 10.95 6.16
C GLY A 153 5.94 11.33 6.79
N LEU A 154 6.40 12.56 6.53
CA LEU A 154 7.63 13.10 7.10
C LEU A 154 7.50 13.39 8.60
N SER A 155 6.27 13.59 9.09
CA SER A 155 5.96 13.88 10.49
C SER A 155 5.63 12.62 11.32
N ASP A 156 5.65 11.43 10.72
CA ASP A 156 5.22 10.19 11.36
C ASP A 156 6.36 9.49 12.11
N SER A 157 7.48 9.26 11.46
CA SER A 157 8.66 8.64 12.07
C SER A 157 9.96 9.22 11.55
N VAL A 158 11.04 9.03 12.32
CA VAL A 158 12.39 9.50 11.97
C VAL A 158 13.08 8.47 11.09
N LEU A 159 13.58 8.90 9.94
CA LEU A 159 14.40 8.08 9.05
C LEU A 159 15.54 8.92 8.47
N PHE A 160 16.76 8.56 8.81
CA PHE A 160 17.96 9.15 8.25
C PHE A 160 18.44 8.33 7.06
N PHE A 161 18.55 8.99 5.91
CA PHE A 161 19.20 8.49 4.70
C PHE A 161 20.61 9.07 4.57
N LYS A 162 21.42 8.51 3.70
CA LYS A 162 22.73 9.03 3.32
C LYS A 162 22.74 10.56 3.09
N ASN A 163 21.73 11.11 2.44
CA ASN A 163 21.66 12.55 2.17
C ASN A 163 21.49 13.40 3.45
N HIS A 164 20.86 12.88 4.49
CA HIS A 164 20.81 13.55 5.79
C HIS A 164 22.19 13.47 6.49
N ILE A 165 22.85 12.32 6.38
CA ILE A 165 24.14 12.03 7.01
C ILE A 165 25.25 12.90 6.40
N LYS A 166 25.17 13.24 5.11
CA LYS A 166 26.11 14.17 4.44
C LYS A 166 26.21 15.56 5.06
N ALA A 167 25.24 15.97 5.89
CA ALA A 167 25.33 17.23 6.64
C ALA A 167 26.38 17.18 7.76
N TYR A 168 26.93 16.01 8.07
CA TYR A 168 27.95 15.79 9.10
C TYR A 168 29.31 15.53 8.45
N ALA A 169 30.38 15.83 9.16
CA ALA A 169 31.76 15.64 8.66
C ALA A 169 32.08 14.15 8.35
N SER A 170 31.44 13.22 9.05
CA SER A 170 31.59 11.78 8.87
C SER A 170 30.38 11.01 9.40
N PHE A 171 30.27 9.73 9.05
CA PHE A 171 29.27 8.82 9.63
C PHE A 171 29.44 8.71 11.16
N ASP A 172 30.65 8.60 11.66
CA ASP A 172 30.92 8.54 13.09
C ASP A 172 30.52 9.85 13.80
N LYS A 173 30.72 11.01 13.15
CA LYS A 173 30.22 12.28 13.67
C LYS A 173 28.69 12.32 13.74
N PHE A 174 27.99 11.81 12.73
CA PHE A 174 26.53 11.64 12.78
C PHE A 174 26.12 10.74 13.95
N LEU A 175 26.78 9.58 14.13
CA LEU A 175 26.49 8.64 15.21
C LEU A 175 26.64 9.27 16.59
N SER A 176 27.61 10.20 16.77
CA SER A 176 27.80 10.91 18.06
C SER A 176 26.60 11.76 18.47
N HIS A 177 25.70 12.12 17.53
CA HIS A 177 24.46 12.84 17.81
C HIS A 177 23.25 11.92 18.06
N LEU A 178 23.36 10.61 17.81
CA LEU A 178 22.24 9.68 17.94
C LEU A 178 21.60 9.67 19.35
N PRO A 179 22.38 9.74 20.46
CA PRO A 179 21.80 9.84 21.80
C PRO A 179 20.95 11.11 22.01
N GLU A 180 21.39 12.25 21.45
CA GLU A 180 20.63 13.50 21.51
C GLU A 180 19.31 13.38 20.73
N PHE A 181 19.34 12.78 19.53
CA PHE A 181 18.13 12.55 18.73
C PHE A 181 17.13 11.65 19.45
N LYS A 182 17.62 10.59 20.09
CA LYS A 182 16.77 9.68 20.89
C LYS A 182 16.13 10.41 22.08
N ALA A 183 16.90 11.24 22.77
CA ALA A 183 16.39 12.03 23.89
C ALA A 183 15.28 13.01 23.47
N LYS A 184 15.36 13.56 22.25
CA LYS A 184 14.33 14.44 21.68
C LYS A 184 13.09 13.68 21.14
N MET A 185 13.23 12.39 20.85
CA MET A 185 12.20 11.56 20.22
C MET A 185 11.77 10.39 21.13
N VAL A 186 11.35 10.71 22.35
CA VAL A 186 11.09 9.73 23.44
C VAL A 186 10.09 8.65 23.01
N GLU A 187 9.05 9.01 22.26
CA GLU A 187 7.97 8.10 21.86
C GLU A 187 8.14 7.51 20.46
N ARG A 188 9.27 7.83 19.76
CA ARG A 188 9.45 7.42 18.37
C ARG A 188 10.78 6.72 18.16
N LYS A 189 10.74 5.62 17.41
CA LYS A 189 11.95 4.94 16.97
C LYS A 189 12.71 5.75 15.94
N ILE A 190 14.04 5.73 16.05
CA ILE A 190 14.95 6.31 15.06
C ILE A 190 15.41 5.19 14.13
N CYS A 191 15.08 5.33 12.86
CA CYS A 191 15.55 4.48 11.79
C CYS A 191 16.73 5.17 11.06
N VAL A 192 17.78 4.40 10.79
CA VAL A 192 18.92 4.86 9.98
C VAL A 192 19.19 3.86 8.88
N GLU A 193 19.35 4.34 7.65
CA GLU A 193 19.70 3.53 6.50
C GLU A 193 21.21 3.25 6.50
N ALA A 194 21.57 1.98 6.29
CA ALA A 194 22.95 1.52 6.11
C ALA A 194 23.13 1.01 4.67
N GLU A 195 24.23 1.40 4.01
CA GLU A 195 24.57 0.97 2.65
C GLU A 195 25.53 -0.23 2.62
N ASN A 196 26.14 -0.57 3.77
CA ASN A 196 27.11 -1.66 3.90
C ASN A 196 27.17 -2.21 5.32
N LEU A 197 27.87 -3.36 5.50
CA LEU A 197 28.00 -4.03 6.81
C LEU A 197 28.74 -3.20 7.86
N ASP A 198 29.71 -2.38 7.48
CA ASP A 198 30.45 -1.54 8.44
C ASP A 198 29.50 -0.50 9.06
N GLU A 199 28.73 0.20 8.24
CA GLU A 199 27.72 1.16 8.71
C GLU A 199 26.67 0.48 9.59
N ALA A 200 26.13 -0.66 9.15
CA ALA A 200 25.16 -1.42 9.92
C ALA A 200 25.72 -1.88 11.27
N GLY A 201 26.96 -2.39 11.30
CA GLY A 201 27.66 -2.76 12.52
C GLY A 201 27.90 -1.60 13.48
N LYS A 202 28.24 -0.42 12.96
CA LYS A 202 28.38 0.82 13.75
C LYS A 202 27.04 1.25 14.35
N LEU A 203 25.95 1.16 13.60
CA LEU A 203 24.59 1.46 14.08
C LEU A 203 24.16 0.51 15.20
N LEU A 204 24.50 -0.78 15.10
CA LEU A 204 24.24 -1.75 16.17
C LEU A 204 25.01 -1.41 17.44
N LYS A 205 26.31 -1.08 17.33
CA LYS A 205 27.15 -0.64 18.46
C LYS A 205 26.61 0.63 19.11
N ALA A 206 26.06 1.56 18.31
CA ALA A 206 25.40 2.78 18.77
C ALA A 206 23.98 2.52 19.31
N LYS A 207 23.51 1.26 19.33
CA LYS A 207 22.16 0.87 19.78
C LYS A 207 21.04 1.64 19.08
N CYS A 208 21.14 1.79 17.75
CA CYS A 208 20.09 2.39 16.96
C CYS A 208 18.78 1.56 17.10
N ASP A 209 17.61 2.20 17.06
CA ASP A 209 16.35 1.48 17.27
C ASP A 209 16.00 0.61 16.05
N VAL A 210 16.29 1.11 14.85
CA VAL A 210 15.99 0.44 13.59
C VAL A 210 17.13 0.67 12.59
N VAL A 211 17.68 -0.39 12.02
CA VAL A 211 18.64 -0.34 10.92
C VAL A 211 17.94 -0.79 9.64
N GLN A 212 17.85 0.10 8.66
CA GLN A 212 17.34 -0.23 7.34
C GLN A 212 18.51 -0.56 6.41
N CYS A 213 18.64 -1.81 6.04
CA CYS A 213 19.68 -2.31 5.13
C CYS A 213 19.25 -2.06 3.68
N ASP A 214 19.84 -1.06 3.01
CA ASP A 214 19.50 -0.74 1.62
C ASP A 214 20.32 -1.58 0.65
N LYS A 215 19.63 -2.37 -0.17
CA LYS A 215 20.20 -3.25 -1.22
C LYS A 215 21.18 -4.32 -0.70
N PHE A 216 21.07 -4.73 0.55
CA PHE A 216 21.80 -5.89 1.04
C PHE A 216 21.34 -7.15 0.34
N SER A 217 22.26 -8.10 0.09
CA SER A 217 21.87 -9.44 -0.33
C SER A 217 21.21 -10.20 0.84
N PRO A 218 20.45 -11.26 0.57
CA PRO A 218 19.88 -12.11 1.62
C PRO A 218 20.94 -12.66 2.58
N GLU A 219 22.14 -12.94 2.09
CA GLU A 219 23.28 -13.41 2.90
C GLU A 219 23.77 -12.30 3.85
N LEU A 220 23.89 -11.07 3.36
CA LEU A 220 24.27 -9.92 4.20
C LEU A 220 23.21 -9.64 5.27
N ILE A 221 21.93 -9.84 4.97
CA ILE A 221 20.86 -9.73 5.97
C ILE A 221 21.04 -10.78 7.07
N LYS A 222 21.37 -12.04 6.72
CA LYS A 222 21.66 -13.07 7.74
C LYS A 222 22.86 -12.71 8.61
N ASN A 223 23.93 -12.20 8.01
CA ASN A 223 25.13 -11.79 8.74
C ASN A 223 24.83 -10.67 9.74
N ILE A 224 24.06 -9.65 9.33
CA ILE A 224 23.72 -8.53 10.23
C ILE A 224 22.74 -8.95 11.33
N LEU A 225 21.86 -9.92 11.08
CA LEU A 225 20.98 -10.49 12.09
C LEU A 225 21.80 -11.23 13.17
N THR A 226 22.77 -12.03 12.78
CA THR A 226 23.68 -12.70 13.74
C THR A 226 24.41 -11.67 14.59
N LEU A 227 24.97 -10.64 13.94
CA LEU A 227 25.69 -9.57 14.65
C LEU A 227 24.74 -8.76 15.55
N ARG A 228 23.51 -8.50 15.15
CA ARG A 228 22.46 -7.85 15.94
C ARG A 228 22.21 -8.62 17.24
N ASP A 229 22.03 -9.94 17.14
CA ASP A 229 21.70 -10.80 18.28
C ASP A 229 22.82 -10.79 19.34
N GLU A 230 24.07 -10.62 18.92
CA GLU A 230 25.23 -10.52 19.82
C GLU A 230 25.40 -9.11 20.45
N ILE A 231 25.19 -8.04 19.67
CA ILE A 231 25.56 -6.66 20.08
C ILE A 231 24.36 -5.88 20.58
N SER A 232 23.21 -5.98 19.90
CA SER A 232 22.02 -5.15 20.15
C SER A 232 20.73 -5.87 19.80
N PRO A 233 20.32 -6.89 20.57
CA PRO A 233 19.19 -7.77 20.24
C PRO A 233 17.83 -7.05 20.14
N ASN A 234 17.73 -5.84 20.65
CA ASN A 234 16.51 -5.01 20.58
C ASN A 234 16.44 -4.12 19.32
N THR A 235 17.51 -4.05 18.51
CA THR A 235 17.51 -3.31 17.26
C THR A 235 16.74 -4.08 16.19
N MET A 236 15.81 -3.41 15.50
CA MET A 236 15.10 -3.99 14.38
C MET A 236 15.91 -3.89 13.09
N ILE A 237 15.93 -4.94 12.30
CA ILE A 237 16.59 -4.99 10.99
C ILE A 237 15.52 -5.02 9.90
N LEU A 238 15.55 -4.00 9.03
CA LEU A 238 14.65 -3.91 7.89
C LEU A 238 15.44 -4.15 6.59
N ALA A 239 14.90 -5.01 5.72
CA ALA A 239 15.44 -5.23 4.38
C ALA A 239 14.76 -4.29 3.38
N ALA A 240 15.53 -3.45 2.69
CA ALA A 240 15.04 -2.50 1.70
C ALA A 240 15.89 -2.54 0.41
N GLY A 241 15.38 -1.90 -0.66
CA GLY A 241 16.13 -1.78 -1.91
C GLY A 241 16.00 -3.01 -2.82
N GLY A 242 15.04 -2.99 -3.75
CA GLY A 242 14.85 -4.05 -4.75
C GLY A 242 14.05 -5.27 -4.31
N VAL A 243 13.51 -5.29 -3.08
CA VAL A 243 12.68 -6.41 -2.63
C VAL A 243 11.31 -6.35 -3.29
N ASN A 244 10.87 -7.48 -3.83
CA ASN A 244 9.62 -7.66 -4.56
C ASN A 244 9.07 -9.09 -4.36
N LEU A 245 7.95 -9.44 -5.00
CA LEU A 245 7.30 -10.72 -4.80
C LEU A 245 8.19 -11.94 -5.15
N SER A 246 9.08 -11.82 -6.14
CA SER A 246 9.91 -12.94 -6.57
C SER A 246 11.02 -13.31 -5.58
N ASN A 247 11.45 -12.35 -4.74
CA ASN A 247 12.54 -12.55 -3.78
C ASN A 247 12.15 -12.29 -2.32
N ALA A 248 10.86 -12.01 -2.04
CA ALA A 248 10.39 -11.69 -0.68
C ALA A 248 10.74 -12.77 0.35
N LYS A 249 10.69 -14.04 -0.03
CA LYS A 249 11.05 -15.17 0.85
C LYS A 249 12.49 -15.13 1.31
N ASP A 250 13.40 -14.69 0.45
CA ASP A 250 14.85 -14.67 0.72
C ASP A 250 15.20 -13.63 1.78
N TYR A 251 14.39 -12.57 1.89
CA TYR A 251 14.55 -11.48 2.84
C TYR A 251 13.71 -11.61 4.11
N ALA A 252 12.84 -12.61 4.18
CA ALA A 252 11.86 -12.75 5.25
C ALA A 252 12.46 -13.08 6.64
N ASN A 253 13.75 -13.36 6.74
CA ASN A 253 14.42 -13.47 8.04
C ASN A 253 14.58 -12.11 8.75
N ALA A 254 14.53 -10.99 8.02
CA ALA A 254 14.49 -9.66 8.61
C ALA A 254 13.19 -9.45 9.41
N ASP A 255 13.19 -8.46 10.31
CA ASP A 255 12.00 -8.09 11.08
C ASP A 255 10.92 -7.50 10.18
N ALA A 256 11.31 -6.80 9.10
CA ALA A 256 10.39 -6.38 8.05
C ALA A 256 11.08 -6.21 6.70
N ILE A 257 10.27 -6.30 5.65
CA ILE A 257 10.61 -5.95 4.26
C ILE A 257 10.01 -4.58 3.96
N VAL A 258 10.83 -3.65 3.44
CA VAL A 258 10.39 -2.30 3.03
C VAL A 258 10.44 -2.18 1.51
N THR A 259 9.30 -1.95 0.87
CA THR A 259 9.21 -1.95 -0.59
C THR A 259 8.16 -0.98 -1.13
N SER A 260 8.28 -0.62 -2.41
CA SER A 260 7.26 0.09 -3.19
C SER A 260 6.72 -0.76 -4.35
N ALA A 261 7.10 -2.04 -4.43
CA ALA A 261 6.81 -2.88 -5.59
C ALA A 261 5.30 -3.04 -5.87
N MET A 262 4.44 -2.97 -4.84
CA MET A 262 2.99 -3.05 -4.98
C MET A 262 2.39 -1.91 -5.80
N TYR A 263 3.05 -0.75 -5.88
CA TYR A 263 2.51 0.43 -6.59
C TYR A 263 2.75 0.42 -8.11
N SER A 264 3.56 -0.51 -8.63
CA SER A 264 3.99 -0.51 -10.05
C SER A 264 3.55 -1.75 -10.83
N LYS A 265 2.49 -2.46 -10.38
CA LYS A 265 2.08 -3.76 -10.94
C LYS A 265 0.86 -3.72 -11.85
N GLY A 266 0.49 -2.55 -12.32
CA GLY A 266 -0.67 -2.38 -13.20
C GLY A 266 -1.98 -2.40 -12.43
N VAL A 267 -3.04 -2.88 -13.09
CA VAL A 267 -4.40 -2.94 -12.56
C VAL A 267 -4.86 -4.40 -12.43
N ALA A 268 -5.85 -4.65 -11.58
CA ALA A 268 -6.52 -5.94 -11.50
C ALA A 268 -7.45 -6.11 -12.72
N ASP A 269 -7.59 -7.33 -13.23
CA ASP A 269 -8.51 -7.62 -14.33
C ASP A 269 -9.95 -7.72 -13.81
N ILE A 270 -10.64 -6.59 -13.82
CA ILE A 270 -12.03 -6.44 -13.38
C ILE A 270 -12.88 -6.03 -14.59
N SER A 271 -14.05 -6.59 -14.70
CA SER A 271 -15.01 -6.27 -15.77
C SER A 271 -16.38 -5.96 -15.19
N ALA A 272 -17.26 -5.51 -16.06
CA ALA A 272 -18.64 -5.22 -15.68
C ALA A 272 -19.62 -5.67 -16.77
N ARG A 273 -20.86 -5.96 -16.35
CA ARG A 273 -21.98 -6.23 -17.24
C ARG A 273 -23.19 -5.45 -16.77
N LEU A 274 -23.87 -4.81 -17.70
CA LEU A 274 -25.05 -3.99 -17.46
C LEU A 274 -26.30 -4.71 -17.99
N GLU A 275 -27.40 -4.63 -17.25
CA GLU A 275 -28.71 -5.13 -17.64
C GLU A 275 -29.75 -4.01 -17.49
N ILE A 276 -30.64 -3.89 -18.46
CA ILE A 276 -31.80 -3.00 -18.38
C ILE A 276 -32.93 -3.72 -17.62
N LEU A 277 -33.55 -3.01 -16.68
CA LEU A 277 -34.60 -3.53 -15.80
C LEU A 277 -35.98 -3.11 -16.30
#